data_83d8aab4396522590e51c82664397bd4
#
_entry.id   83d8aab4396522590e51c82664397bd4
#
_cell.length_a   1.000
_cell.length_b   1.000
_cell.length_c   1.000
_cell.angle_alpha   90.00
_cell.angle_beta   90.00
_cell.angle_gamma   90.00
#
_symmetry.space_group_name_H-M   'P 1'
#
loop_
_entity.id
_entity.type
_entity.pdbx_description
1 polymer ?
#
loop_
_entity_poly.entity_id
_entity_poly.type
_entity_poly.pdbx_seq_one_letter_code
_entity_poly.pdbx_strand_id
1 'polypeptide(L)' 'MHKLAQLDQRYVWHPFTQMRDWERAEPIALVRGKGAMLEDAQGNKYLDGNASIWTNLHGHNPPQLNRAIKRQLKQVAH' A
#
# COMPACT_ATOMS: atom_id res chain seq x y z
N MET A 1 7.40 -11.50 13.29
CA MET A 1 7.01 -10.32 12.45
C MET A 1 7.51 -10.52 11.04
N HIS A 2 6.67 -10.24 10.05
CA HIS A 2 7.03 -10.36 8.64
C HIS A 2 8.19 -9.43 8.27
N LYS A 3 9.04 -9.87 7.32
CA LYS A 3 10.23 -9.10 6.91
C LYS A 3 9.90 -7.68 6.45
N LEU A 4 8.79 -7.50 5.72
CA LEU A 4 8.38 -6.16 5.28
C LEU A 4 8.04 -5.24 6.46
N ALA A 5 7.38 -5.77 7.49
CA ALA A 5 7.08 -5.01 8.71
C ALA A 5 8.35 -4.62 9.46
N GLN A 6 9.36 -5.50 9.48
CA GLN A 6 10.66 -5.18 10.08
C GLN A 6 11.39 -4.06 9.33
N LEU A 7 11.37 -4.12 7.99
CA LEU A 7 11.97 -3.09 7.15
C LEU A 7 11.25 -1.75 7.31
N ASP A 8 9.92 -1.77 7.38
CA ASP A 8 9.12 -0.58 7.64
C ASP A 8 9.52 0.09 8.95
N GLN A 9 9.52 -0.65 10.04
CA GLN A 9 9.89 -0.12 11.35
C GLN A 9 11.31 0.44 11.39
N ARG A 10 12.21 -0.13 10.62
CA ARG A 10 13.61 0.29 10.62
C ARG A 10 13.88 1.52 9.75
N TYR A 11 13.17 1.69 8.65
CA TYR A 11 13.53 2.66 7.62
C TYR A 11 12.45 3.68 7.27
N VAL A 12 11.21 3.49 7.71
CA VAL A 12 10.11 4.37 7.32
C VAL A 12 9.64 5.21 8.50
N TRP A 13 9.61 6.51 8.30
CA TRP A 13 9.02 7.47 9.24
C TRP A 13 7.63 7.85 8.72
N HIS A 14 6.59 7.33 9.39
CA HIS A 14 5.20 7.53 8.97
C HIS A 14 4.67 8.91 9.36
N PRO A 15 3.96 9.60 8.44
CA PRO A 15 3.26 10.86 8.78
C PRO A 15 2.07 10.59 9.70
N PHE A 16 1.69 11.59 10.48
CA PHE A 16 0.53 11.53 11.38
C PHE A 16 0.56 10.32 12.32
N THR A 17 1.72 9.87 12.72
CA THR A 17 1.92 8.64 13.49
C THR A 17 2.78 8.91 14.71
N GLN A 18 2.34 8.44 15.89
CA GLN A 18 3.21 8.40 17.06
C GLN A 18 4.17 7.22 16.87
N MET A 19 5.41 7.51 16.47
CA MET A 19 6.39 6.49 16.10
C MET A 19 6.75 5.54 17.24
N ARG A 20 6.72 6.02 18.48
CA ARG A 20 6.95 5.16 19.66
C ARG A 20 5.90 4.05 19.77
N ASP A 21 4.64 4.35 19.46
CA ASP A 21 3.57 3.36 19.44
C ASP A 21 3.69 2.46 18.23
N TRP A 22 4.06 3.02 17.08
CA TRP A 22 4.31 2.27 15.85
C TRP A 22 5.40 1.21 16.03
N GLU A 23 6.50 1.55 16.70
CA GLU A 23 7.60 0.64 16.98
C GLU A 23 7.18 -0.56 17.84
N ARG A 24 6.11 -0.43 18.62
CA ARG A 24 5.56 -1.50 19.47
C ARG A 24 4.46 -2.30 18.80
N ALA A 25 3.91 -1.80 17.68
CA ALA A 25 2.88 -2.47 16.93
C ALA A 25 3.47 -3.41 15.89
N GLU A 26 2.65 -4.32 15.39
CA GLU A 26 2.99 -5.11 14.21
C GLU A 26 2.30 -4.48 12.99
N PRO A 27 3.05 -3.80 12.11
CA PRO A 27 2.45 -3.14 10.95
C PRO A 27 1.85 -4.15 9.97
N ILE A 28 0.72 -3.79 9.37
CA ILE A 28 0.12 -4.55 8.29
C ILE A 28 0.83 -4.18 6.99
N ALA A 29 1.49 -5.15 6.37
CA ALA A 29 2.16 -4.97 5.09
C ALA A 29 1.24 -5.41 3.96
N LEU A 30 0.61 -4.46 3.27
CA LEU A 30 -0.25 -4.73 2.12
C LEU A 30 0.62 -5.05 0.90
N VAL A 31 0.36 -6.19 0.24
CA VAL A 31 1.19 -6.69 -0.87
C VAL A 31 0.42 -6.84 -2.17
N ARG A 32 -0.91 -6.87 -2.14
CA ARG A 32 -1.76 -6.98 -3.32
C ARG A 32 -3.03 -6.15 -3.18
N GLY A 33 -3.58 -5.75 -4.32
CA GLY A 33 -4.87 -5.09 -4.39
C GLY A 33 -5.57 -5.39 -5.70
N LYS A 34 -6.90 -5.58 -5.64
CA LYS A 34 -7.76 -5.75 -6.82
C LYS A 34 -9.16 -5.27 -6.50
N GLY A 35 -9.70 -4.36 -7.34
CA GLY A 35 -11.01 -3.76 -7.07
C GLY A 35 -10.99 -3.04 -5.72
N ALA A 36 -11.96 -3.33 -4.86
CA ALA A 36 -12.05 -2.73 -3.52
C ALA A 36 -11.29 -3.53 -2.45
N MET A 37 -10.61 -4.62 -2.81
CA MET A 37 -9.96 -5.51 -1.85
C MET A 37 -8.46 -5.33 -1.82
N LEU A 38 -7.90 -5.39 -0.62
CA LEU A 38 -6.47 -5.42 -0.34
C LEU A 38 -6.10 -6.73 0.36
N GLU A 39 -4.88 -7.18 0.17
CA GLU A 39 -4.35 -8.39 0.80
C GLU A 39 -3.01 -8.09 1.46
N ASP A 40 -2.84 -8.56 2.71
CA ASP A 40 -1.57 -8.40 3.42
C ASP A 40 -0.60 -9.55 3.14
N ALA A 41 0.59 -9.43 3.68
CA ALA A 41 1.66 -10.42 3.51
C ALA A 41 1.35 -11.78 4.15
N GLN A 42 0.37 -11.87 5.04
CA GLN A 42 -0.08 -13.10 5.67
C GLN A 42 -1.29 -13.72 4.94
N GLY A 43 -1.81 -13.08 3.89
CA GLY A 43 -2.97 -13.54 3.13
C GLY A 43 -4.31 -13.08 3.67
N ASN A 44 -4.35 -12.22 4.68
CA ASN A 44 -5.58 -11.62 5.15
C ASN A 44 -6.11 -10.59 4.14
N LYS A 45 -7.42 -10.55 3.98
CA LYS A 45 -8.08 -9.66 3.02
C LYS A 45 -8.87 -8.57 3.73
N TYR A 46 -8.82 -7.38 3.17
CA TYR A 46 -9.46 -6.18 3.72
C TYR A 46 -10.27 -5.47 2.65
N LEU A 47 -11.46 -5.01 3.01
CA LEU A 47 -12.23 -4.10 2.16
C LEU A 47 -11.70 -2.67 2.36
N ASP A 48 -11.25 -2.04 1.28
CA ASP A 48 -10.80 -0.64 1.30
C ASP A 48 -11.99 0.31 1.25
N GLY A 49 -12.71 0.43 2.37
CA GLY A 49 -13.97 1.19 2.46
C GLY A 49 -13.80 2.70 2.41
N ASN A 50 -12.59 3.22 2.68
CA ASN A 50 -12.30 4.65 2.61
C ASN A 50 -11.52 5.05 1.34
N ALA A 51 -11.43 4.16 0.36
CA ALA A 51 -10.78 4.40 -0.93
C ALA A 51 -9.35 4.94 -0.79
N SER A 52 -8.54 4.35 0.09
CA SER A 52 -7.16 4.76 0.41
C SER A 52 -7.06 6.26 0.75
N ILE A 53 -7.92 6.68 1.67
CA ILE A 53 -8.10 8.08 2.07
C ILE A 53 -8.56 8.92 0.86
N TRP A 54 -9.68 8.49 0.25
CA TRP A 54 -10.43 9.19 -0.80
C TRP A 54 -9.68 9.35 -2.13
N THR A 55 -8.58 8.66 -2.33
CA THR A 55 -7.73 8.82 -3.53
C THR A 55 -7.93 7.73 -4.57
N ASN A 56 -8.45 6.57 -4.18
CA ASN A 56 -8.62 5.43 -5.07
C ASN A 56 -10.03 5.41 -5.69
N LEU A 57 -10.17 6.03 -6.85
CA LEU A 57 -11.45 6.18 -7.52
C LEU A 57 -11.87 4.95 -8.36
N HIS A 58 -10.91 4.26 -8.97
CA HIS A 58 -11.15 3.22 -9.98
C HIS A 58 -10.82 1.80 -9.49
N GLY A 59 -10.62 1.62 -8.19
CA GLY A 59 -10.19 0.35 -7.61
C GLY A 59 -8.68 0.15 -7.68
N HIS A 60 -8.22 -0.90 -7.00
CA HIS A 60 -6.81 -1.26 -6.96
C HIS A 60 -6.41 -2.01 -8.23
N ASN A 61 -5.24 -1.66 -8.74
CA ASN A 61 -4.60 -2.36 -9.85
C ASN A 61 -5.44 -2.46 -11.14
N PRO A 62 -6.09 -1.36 -11.61
CA PRO A 62 -6.85 -1.37 -12.85
C PRO A 62 -5.90 -1.47 -14.05
N PRO A 63 -6.11 -2.45 -14.97
CA PRO A 63 -5.17 -2.70 -16.05
C PRO A 63 -4.95 -1.51 -17.00
N GLN A 64 -6.00 -0.72 -17.29
CA GLN A 64 -5.90 0.43 -18.18
C GLN A 64 -4.99 1.52 -17.61
N LEU A 65 -5.14 1.83 -16.33
CA LEU A 65 -4.30 2.83 -15.64
C LEU A 65 -2.86 2.35 -15.52
N ASN A 66 -2.67 1.08 -15.17
CA ASN A 66 -1.34 0.48 -15.08
C ASN A 66 -0.60 0.53 -16.41
N ARG A 67 -1.29 0.23 -17.53
CA ARG A 67 -0.69 0.33 -18.86
C ARG A 67 -0.30 1.76 -19.22
N ALA A 68 -1.13 2.74 -18.87
CA ALA A 68 -0.83 4.15 -19.13
C ALA A 68 0.41 4.61 -18.35
N ILE A 69 0.51 4.24 -17.07
CA ILE A 69 1.66 4.54 -16.22
C ILE A 69 2.93 3.88 -16.77
N LYS A 70 2.87 2.59 -17.12
CA LYS A 70 3.99 1.85 -17.71
C LYS A 70 4.51 2.51 -18.98
N ARG A 71 3.61 2.93 -19.84
CA ARG A 71 3.95 3.61 -21.08
C ARG A 71 4.65 4.94 -20.83
N GLN A 72 4.15 5.72 -19.88
CA GLN A 72 4.74 7.01 -19.52
C GLN A 72 6.13 6.86 -18.87
N LEU A 73 6.32 5.85 -18.03
CA LEU A 73 7.60 5.58 -17.38
C LEU A 73 8.75 5.34 -18.38
N LYS A 74 8.44 4.84 -19.59
CA LYS A 74 9.46 4.64 -20.65
C LYS A 74 9.90 5.95 -21.30
N GLN A 75 9.16 7.04 -21.11
CA GLN A 75 9.47 8.34 -21.69
C GLN A 75 10.05 9.29 -20.64
N VAL A 76 9.29 9.56 -19.59
CA VAL A 76 9.72 10.36 -18.45
C VAL A 76 8.88 9.98 -17.24
N ALA A 77 9.55 9.71 -16.12
CA ALA A 77 8.89 9.25 -14.89
C ALA A 77 8.38 10.40 -14.01
N HIS A 78 8.91 11.58 -14.23
CA HIS A 78 8.57 12.76 -13.42
C HIS A 78 7.59 13.67 -14.13
#